data_d13d6a01aa80cc9baea096789a776bdf
#
_entry.id   d13d6a01aa80cc9baea096789a776bdf
#
_cell.length_a   1.000
_cell.length_b   1.000
_cell.length_c   1.000
_cell.angle_alpha   90.00
_cell.angle_beta   90.00
_cell.angle_gamma   90.00
#
_symmetry.space_group_name_H-M   'P 1'
#
loop_
_entity.id
_entity.type
_entity.pdbx_description
1 polymer ?
#
loop_
_entity_poly.entity_id
_entity_poly.type
_entity_poly.pdbx_seq_one_letter_code
_entity_poly.pdbx_strand_id
1 'polypeptide(L)'
;YHGFVSGRLKVGCHGHASPLSLLPALQTSCNAFFCYGLRSMVDNRKKYQSPAKAFNVWKDYLVSMGYGYRLGVDLPGESRGFIPNSNYYNKVYGENRWSALTIISVAIGQGEVLATPLQIANLSATIANRGYFYTPHLVREIQDTVISPEFTTPKYTMVDSHYYDYVVEGLSLIHISEPTRHLR
;
A
#
# COMPACT_ATOMS: atom_id res chain seq x y z
N TYR A 1 20.27 -1.25 14.00
CA TYR A 1 18.90 -0.78 14.17
C TYR A 1 17.95 -1.97 14.21
N HIS A 2 17.25 -2.17 15.31
CA HIS A 2 16.48 -3.40 15.52
C HIS A 2 14.97 -3.18 15.45
N GLY A 3 14.48 -2.07 14.88
CA GLY A 3 13.07 -1.81 14.71
C GLY A 3 12.67 -0.36 14.95
N PHE A 4 11.36 -0.11 14.86
CA PHE A 4 10.75 1.16 15.23
C PHE A 4 10.48 1.17 16.74
N VAL A 5 10.92 2.20 17.43
CA VAL A 5 10.70 2.38 18.88
C VAL A 5 10.17 3.78 19.16
N SER A 6 9.07 3.87 19.92
CA SER A 6 8.52 5.12 20.41
C SER A 6 7.90 4.89 21.81
N GLY A 7 8.60 5.28 22.85
CA GLY A 7 8.23 4.96 24.21
C GLY A 7 8.19 3.45 24.45
N ARG A 8 7.03 2.93 24.84
CA ARG A 8 6.80 1.49 25.07
C ARG A 8 6.45 0.72 23.79
N LEU A 9 6.09 1.42 22.72
CA LEU A 9 5.73 0.80 21.46
C LEU A 9 7.01 0.37 20.70
N LYS A 10 7.04 -0.90 20.33
CA LYS A 10 8.14 -1.49 19.54
C LYS A 10 7.56 -2.27 18.36
N VAL A 11 8.08 -2.00 17.16
CA VAL A 11 7.82 -2.82 15.96
C VAL A 11 9.16 -3.42 15.54
N GLY A 12 9.25 -4.74 15.58
CA GLY A 12 10.46 -5.46 15.20
C GLY A 12 10.81 -5.30 13.73
N CYS A 13 12.08 -5.48 13.41
CA CYS A 13 12.60 -5.47 12.06
C CYS A 13 13.61 -6.59 11.88
N HIS A 14 13.84 -7.00 10.63
CA HIS A 14 14.92 -7.95 10.31
C HIS A 14 16.28 -7.31 10.55
N GLY A 15 17.33 -8.15 10.71
CA GLY A 15 18.70 -7.67 10.80
C GLY A 15 19.18 -7.15 9.44
N HIS A 16 19.57 -5.89 9.39
CA HIS A 16 20.12 -5.23 8.21
C HIS A 16 20.96 -4.02 8.61
N ALA A 17 21.73 -3.47 7.67
CA ALA A 17 22.50 -2.24 7.89
C ALA A 17 21.57 -1.05 8.18
N SER A 18 22.07 -0.03 8.85
CA SER A 18 21.35 1.20 9.19
C SER A 18 22.33 2.39 9.16
N PRO A 19 21.92 3.58 8.73
CA PRO A 19 20.58 3.95 8.25
C PRO A 19 20.27 3.43 6.84
N LEU A 20 18.98 3.38 6.46
CA LEU A 20 18.53 2.97 5.13
C LEU A 20 17.85 4.12 4.39
N SER A 21 18.10 4.22 3.08
CA SER A 21 17.26 4.95 2.14
C SER A 21 16.11 4.07 1.62
N LEU A 22 15.26 4.58 0.75
CA LEU A 22 14.08 3.88 0.25
C LEU A 22 14.41 2.54 -0.43
N LEU A 23 15.40 2.52 -1.34
CA LEU A 23 15.75 1.31 -2.10
C LEU A 23 16.17 0.14 -1.19
N PRO A 24 17.19 0.28 -0.33
CA PRO A 24 17.54 -0.80 0.58
C PRO A 24 16.47 -1.07 1.65
N ALA A 25 15.59 -0.13 1.98
CA ALA A 25 14.46 -0.39 2.86
C ALA A 25 13.41 -1.29 2.21
N LEU A 26 13.15 -1.14 0.91
CA LEU A 26 12.32 -2.06 0.12
C LEU A 26 13.00 -3.43 0.01
N GLN A 27 14.26 -3.48 -0.38
CA GLN A 27 15.05 -4.71 -0.54
C GLN A 27 15.06 -5.56 0.73
N THR A 28 15.23 -4.96 1.89
CA THR A 28 15.31 -5.65 3.19
C THR A 28 13.99 -5.72 3.93
N SER A 29 12.89 -5.25 3.33
CA SER A 29 11.56 -5.21 3.97
C SER A 29 11.60 -4.55 5.37
N CYS A 30 12.19 -3.35 5.46
CA CYS A 30 12.44 -2.67 6.72
C CYS A 30 11.17 -2.08 7.33
N ASN A 31 10.56 -2.75 8.29
CA ASN A 31 9.39 -2.26 9.01
C ASN A 31 9.61 -0.89 9.64
N ALA A 32 10.78 -0.66 10.23
CA ALA A 32 11.10 0.60 10.88
C ALA A 32 11.05 1.79 9.92
N PHE A 33 11.59 1.63 8.70
CA PHE A 33 11.56 2.68 7.68
C PHE A 33 10.13 3.12 7.36
N PHE A 34 9.25 2.15 7.09
CA PHE A 34 7.85 2.43 6.75
C PHE A 34 7.05 2.98 7.93
N CYS A 35 7.30 2.51 9.15
CA CYS A 35 6.72 3.08 10.37
C CYS A 35 7.11 4.55 10.57
N TYR A 36 8.39 4.89 10.39
CA TYR A 36 8.85 6.29 10.45
C TYR A 36 8.25 7.13 9.33
N GLY A 37 8.14 6.56 8.12
CA GLY A 37 7.50 7.22 6.97
C GLY A 37 6.05 7.60 7.26
N LEU A 38 5.23 6.63 7.70
CA LEU A 38 3.83 6.88 8.08
C LEU A 38 3.73 7.92 9.19
N ARG A 39 4.53 7.77 10.25
CA ARG A 39 4.53 8.72 11.37
C ARG A 39 4.89 10.13 10.91
N SER A 40 5.94 10.27 10.10
CA SER A 40 6.37 11.57 9.57
C SER A 40 5.28 12.24 8.73
N MET A 41 4.51 11.46 7.98
CA MET A 41 3.41 11.97 7.18
C MET A 41 2.22 12.36 8.07
N VAL A 42 1.75 11.46 8.95
CA VAL A 42 0.56 11.68 9.79
C VAL A 42 0.78 12.82 10.79
N ASP A 43 1.99 12.95 11.33
CA ASP A 43 2.35 14.01 12.28
C ASP A 43 2.69 15.36 11.61
N ASN A 44 2.70 15.44 10.27
CA ASN A 44 3.03 16.66 9.53
C ASN A 44 1.88 17.68 9.55
N ARG A 45 1.78 18.40 10.67
CA ARG A 45 0.76 19.43 10.88
C ARG A 45 0.86 20.61 9.93
N LYS A 46 2.07 20.93 9.45
CA LYS A 46 2.29 22.02 8.48
C LYS A 46 1.60 21.73 7.15
N LYS A 47 1.67 20.48 6.67
CA LYS A 47 1.09 20.09 5.40
C LYS A 47 -0.38 19.71 5.51
N TYR A 48 -0.77 18.95 6.53
CA TYR A 48 -2.10 18.32 6.59
C TYR A 48 -3.01 18.88 7.69
N GLN A 49 -2.54 19.77 8.56
CA GLN A 49 -3.28 20.41 9.65
C GLN A 49 -3.69 19.44 10.78
N SER A 50 -4.09 18.22 10.49
CA SER A 50 -4.47 17.21 11.48
C SER A 50 -4.06 15.80 11.06
N PRO A 51 -3.89 14.84 12.02
CA PRO A 51 -3.64 13.44 11.70
C PRO A 51 -4.78 12.81 10.89
N ALA A 52 -6.01 13.20 11.16
CA ALA A 52 -7.18 12.70 10.44
C ALA A 52 -7.12 13.06 8.95
N LYS A 53 -6.78 14.31 8.63
CA LYS A 53 -6.61 14.75 7.23
C LYS A 53 -5.43 14.05 6.57
N ALA A 54 -4.27 13.98 7.24
CA ALA A 54 -3.10 13.28 6.71
C ALA A 54 -3.39 11.81 6.41
N PHE A 55 -4.07 11.13 7.32
CA PHE A 55 -4.41 9.72 7.16
C PHE A 55 -5.43 9.48 6.04
N ASN A 56 -6.41 10.36 5.86
CA ASN A 56 -7.35 10.28 4.74
C ASN A 56 -6.62 10.45 3.40
N VAL A 57 -5.65 11.36 3.30
CA VAL A 57 -4.81 11.47 2.09
C VAL A 57 -4.03 10.17 1.83
N TRP A 58 -3.42 9.57 2.85
CA TRP A 58 -2.75 8.27 2.72
C TRP A 58 -3.72 7.20 2.20
N LYS A 59 -4.92 7.10 2.79
CA LYS A 59 -5.97 6.19 2.33
C LYS A 59 -6.33 6.44 0.86
N ASP A 60 -6.47 7.70 0.43
CA ASP A 60 -6.86 8.04 -0.94
C ASP A 60 -5.80 7.57 -1.97
N TYR A 61 -4.52 7.63 -1.62
CA TYR A 61 -3.46 7.01 -2.41
C TYR A 61 -3.66 5.50 -2.55
N LEU A 62 -3.96 4.77 -1.48
CA LEU A 62 -4.22 3.32 -1.54
C LEU A 62 -5.47 3.00 -2.37
N VAL A 63 -6.52 3.79 -2.21
CA VAL A 63 -7.74 3.64 -3.02
C VAL A 63 -7.43 3.86 -4.50
N SER A 64 -6.61 4.84 -4.85
CA SER A 64 -6.19 5.05 -6.24
C SER A 64 -5.41 3.87 -6.84
N MET A 65 -4.81 3.02 -6.01
CA MET A 65 -4.10 1.79 -6.40
C MET A 65 -4.99 0.54 -6.44
N GLY A 66 -6.31 0.68 -6.19
CA GLY A 66 -7.26 -0.42 -6.26
C GLY A 66 -7.61 -1.08 -4.93
N TYR A 67 -7.26 -0.47 -3.78
CA TYR A 67 -7.59 -1.00 -2.47
C TYR A 67 -8.89 -0.45 -1.89
N GLY A 68 -9.57 -1.25 -1.07
CA GLY A 68 -10.72 -0.80 -0.26
C GLY A 68 -12.05 -0.72 -1.00
N TYR A 69 -12.11 -1.12 -2.28
CA TYR A 69 -13.33 -1.23 -3.08
C TYR A 69 -13.26 -2.45 -4.01
N ARG A 70 -14.37 -2.80 -4.63
CA ARG A 70 -14.42 -3.83 -5.67
C ARG A 70 -13.82 -3.28 -6.95
N LEU A 71 -12.85 -3.98 -7.52
CA LEU A 71 -12.19 -3.56 -8.78
C LEU A 71 -13.15 -3.60 -9.98
N GLY A 72 -14.18 -4.44 -9.90
CA GLY A 72 -15.16 -4.65 -10.95
C GLY A 72 -14.81 -5.82 -11.86
N VAL A 73 -14.19 -6.87 -11.32
CA VAL A 73 -13.87 -8.09 -12.07
C VAL A 73 -15.15 -8.74 -12.62
N ASP A 74 -15.04 -9.37 -13.77
CA ASP A 74 -16.13 -10.07 -14.47
C ASP A 74 -16.54 -11.40 -13.82
N LEU A 75 -16.33 -11.54 -12.51
CA LEU A 75 -16.73 -12.67 -11.68
C LEU A 75 -17.64 -12.25 -10.53
N PRO A 76 -18.61 -13.06 -10.16
CA PRO A 76 -19.43 -12.81 -8.99
C PRO A 76 -18.65 -12.99 -7.69
N GLY A 77 -19.12 -12.34 -6.61
CA GLY A 77 -18.57 -12.56 -5.27
C GLY A 77 -17.28 -11.80 -4.94
N GLU A 78 -16.88 -10.82 -5.75
CA GLU A 78 -15.70 -10.00 -5.46
C GLU A 78 -15.81 -9.31 -4.09
N SER A 79 -14.79 -9.49 -3.24
CA SER A 79 -14.66 -8.78 -1.97
C SER A 79 -13.90 -7.46 -2.16
N ARG A 80 -14.33 -6.44 -1.44
CA ARG A 80 -13.71 -5.10 -1.51
C ARG A 80 -12.47 -4.93 -0.64
N GLY A 81 -12.14 -5.91 0.25
CA GLY A 81 -11.18 -5.69 1.30
C GLY A 81 -11.61 -4.57 2.26
N PHE A 82 -10.65 -4.02 3.01
CA PHE A 82 -10.91 -2.89 3.91
C PHE A 82 -9.66 -2.04 4.08
N ILE A 83 -9.80 -0.73 3.85
CA ILE A 83 -8.80 0.29 4.21
C ILE A 83 -9.47 1.26 5.18
N PRO A 84 -8.98 1.36 6.43
CA PRO A 84 -9.56 2.28 7.41
C PRO A 84 -9.42 3.74 6.97
N ASN A 85 -10.29 4.58 7.48
CA ASN A 85 -10.24 6.03 7.34
C ASN A 85 -10.28 6.71 8.71
N SER A 86 -10.16 8.02 8.76
CA SER A 86 -10.20 8.77 10.02
C SER A 86 -11.50 8.57 10.79
N ASN A 87 -12.65 8.45 10.10
CA ASN A 87 -13.95 8.23 10.75
C ASN A 87 -14.02 6.86 11.46
N TYR A 88 -13.38 5.83 10.88
CA TYR A 88 -13.26 4.53 11.53
C TYR A 88 -12.52 4.67 12.86
N TYR A 89 -11.35 5.31 12.86
CA TYR A 89 -10.57 5.49 14.09
C TYR A 89 -11.23 6.43 15.11
N ASN A 90 -11.94 7.45 14.64
CA ASN A 90 -12.74 8.30 15.52
C ASN A 90 -13.83 7.51 16.25
N LYS A 91 -14.46 6.53 15.58
CA LYS A 91 -15.44 5.64 16.22
C LYS A 91 -14.81 4.68 17.22
N VAL A 92 -13.61 4.15 16.91
CA VAL A 92 -12.93 3.15 17.77
C VAL A 92 -12.29 3.80 18.99
N TYR A 93 -11.57 4.90 18.80
CA TYR A 93 -10.74 5.52 19.84
C TYR A 93 -11.31 6.83 20.39
N GLY A 94 -12.27 7.41 19.71
CA GLY A 94 -12.79 8.75 19.99
C GLY A 94 -12.11 9.80 19.10
N GLU A 95 -12.85 10.88 18.83
CA GLU A 95 -12.36 11.98 18.03
C GLU A 95 -11.15 12.65 18.69
N ASN A 96 -10.08 12.87 17.90
CA ASN A 96 -8.80 13.42 18.35
C ASN A 96 -8.07 12.60 19.44
N ARG A 97 -8.47 11.35 19.71
CA ARG A 97 -7.83 10.46 20.69
C ARG A 97 -6.88 9.44 20.12
N TRP A 98 -6.64 9.45 18.82
CA TRP A 98 -5.69 8.58 18.12
C TRP A 98 -4.60 9.40 17.43
N SER A 99 -3.47 8.77 17.16
CA SER A 99 -2.28 9.37 16.57
C SER A 99 -1.62 8.40 15.60
N ALA A 100 -0.55 8.84 14.92
CA ALA A 100 0.27 7.95 14.10
C ALA A 100 0.73 6.70 14.85
N LEU A 101 1.03 6.81 16.15
CA LEU A 101 1.47 5.68 16.97
C LEU A 101 0.35 4.67 17.22
N THR A 102 -0.91 5.13 17.37
CA THR A 102 -2.06 4.25 17.57
C THR A 102 -2.30 3.34 16.36
N ILE A 103 -2.01 3.84 15.16
CA ILE A 103 -2.28 3.17 13.88
C ILE A 103 -1.02 2.70 13.16
N ILE A 104 0.11 2.63 13.86
CA ILE A 104 1.42 2.41 13.23
C ILE A 104 1.54 1.10 12.44
N SER A 105 0.76 0.08 12.82
CA SER A 105 0.73 -1.23 12.16
C SER A 105 0.29 -1.15 10.69
N VAL A 106 -0.54 -0.16 10.31
CA VAL A 106 -0.96 0.00 8.91
C VAL A 106 0.21 0.36 7.98
N ALA A 107 1.29 0.93 8.54
CA ALA A 107 2.50 1.26 7.78
C ALA A 107 3.18 0.05 7.12
N ILE A 108 2.95 -1.13 7.67
CA ILE A 108 3.52 -2.40 7.22
C ILE A 108 2.43 -3.38 6.73
N GLY A 109 1.26 -2.85 6.35
CA GLY A 109 0.16 -3.64 5.82
C GLY A 109 -0.52 -4.55 6.85
N GLN A 110 -0.42 -4.23 8.14
CA GLN A 110 -1.04 -4.97 9.24
C GLN A 110 -2.14 -4.15 9.90
N GLY A 111 -2.66 -4.64 11.03
CA GLY A 111 -3.75 -4.00 11.75
C GLY A 111 -5.08 -4.20 11.02
N GLU A 112 -5.78 -3.11 10.78
CA GLU A 112 -7.12 -3.10 10.19
C GLU A 112 -7.13 -3.18 8.65
N VAL A 113 -5.95 -3.17 8.00
CA VAL A 113 -5.85 -3.28 6.54
C VAL A 113 -6.18 -4.70 6.09
N LEU A 114 -7.20 -4.84 5.24
CA LEU A 114 -7.58 -6.09 4.60
C LEU A 114 -7.53 -5.93 3.08
N ALA A 115 -6.72 -6.75 2.43
CA ALA A 115 -6.61 -6.78 0.98
C ALA A 115 -6.95 -8.18 0.45
N THR A 116 -7.59 -8.24 -0.71
CA THR A 116 -7.80 -9.51 -1.41
C THR A 116 -6.54 -9.88 -2.21
N PRO A 117 -6.29 -11.16 -2.49
CA PRO A 117 -5.22 -11.59 -3.40
C PRO A 117 -5.28 -10.89 -4.75
N LEU A 118 -6.49 -10.65 -5.28
CA LEU A 118 -6.69 -9.92 -6.53
C LEU A 118 -6.20 -8.46 -6.44
N GLN A 119 -6.47 -7.77 -5.33
CA GLN A 119 -5.98 -6.41 -5.11
C GLN A 119 -4.45 -6.35 -4.99
N ILE A 120 -3.83 -7.36 -4.36
CA ILE A 120 -2.37 -7.47 -4.27
C ILE A 120 -1.77 -7.73 -5.66
N ALA A 121 -2.36 -8.61 -6.45
CA ALA A 121 -1.93 -8.85 -7.84
C ALA A 121 -2.09 -7.59 -8.70
N ASN A 122 -3.19 -6.86 -8.52
CA ASN A 122 -3.43 -5.58 -9.20
C ASN A 122 -2.38 -4.52 -8.83
N LEU A 123 -1.95 -4.45 -7.57
CA LEU A 123 -0.85 -3.57 -7.17
C LEU A 123 0.45 -3.92 -7.90
N SER A 124 0.75 -5.22 -8.02
CA SER A 124 1.94 -5.67 -8.77
C SER A 124 1.88 -5.25 -10.23
N ALA A 125 0.73 -5.39 -10.89
CA ALA A 125 0.50 -4.89 -12.24
C ALA A 125 0.62 -3.36 -12.33
N THR A 126 0.06 -2.63 -11.35
CA THR A 126 0.16 -1.17 -11.26
C THR A 126 1.61 -0.69 -11.17
N ILE A 127 2.43 -1.36 -10.35
CA ILE A 127 3.86 -1.06 -10.21
C ILE A 127 4.60 -1.35 -11.53
N ALA A 128 4.33 -2.50 -12.16
CA ALA A 128 4.94 -2.88 -13.43
C ALA A 128 4.62 -1.87 -14.54
N ASN A 129 3.39 -1.37 -14.56
CA ASN A 129 2.91 -0.37 -15.53
C ASN A 129 3.29 1.09 -15.18
N ARG A 130 4.02 1.32 -14.08
CA ARG A 130 4.39 2.68 -13.66
C ARG A 130 3.21 3.58 -13.34
N GLY A 131 2.20 3.04 -12.63
CA GLY A 131 1.14 3.83 -12.01
C GLY A 131 -0.23 3.75 -12.65
N TYR A 132 -0.50 2.74 -13.46
CA TYR A 132 -1.84 2.48 -13.94
C TYR A 132 -2.18 0.98 -13.97
N PHE A 133 -3.45 0.67 -13.99
CA PHE A 133 -3.96 -0.69 -14.15
C PHE A 133 -5.26 -0.69 -14.96
N TYR A 134 -5.57 -1.82 -15.54
CA TYR A 134 -6.89 -2.10 -16.12
C TYR A 134 -7.72 -2.88 -15.11
N THR A 135 -9.04 -2.75 -15.16
CA THR A 135 -9.91 -3.61 -14.38
C THR A 135 -9.57 -5.08 -14.66
N PRO A 136 -9.15 -5.88 -13.66
CA PRO A 136 -8.88 -7.29 -13.87
C PRO A 136 -10.11 -8.00 -14.44
N HIS A 137 -9.93 -8.85 -15.46
CA HIS A 137 -11.01 -9.59 -16.09
C HIS A 137 -10.49 -10.88 -16.72
N LEU A 138 -11.35 -11.86 -16.88
CA LEU A 138 -11.04 -13.17 -17.49
C LEU A 138 -11.37 -13.22 -18.96
N VAL A 139 -12.41 -12.50 -19.39
CA VAL A 139 -12.88 -12.53 -20.77
C VAL A 139 -12.03 -11.57 -21.60
N ARG A 140 -11.22 -12.11 -22.49
CA ARG A 140 -10.36 -11.33 -23.40
C ARG A 140 -11.15 -10.79 -24.61
N GLU A 141 -12.00 -11.62 -25.18
CA GLU A 141 -12.85 -11.26 -26.33
C GLU A 141 -14.09 -12.15 -26.37
N ILE A 142 -15.15 -11.66 -26.94
CA ILE A 142 -16.38 -12.38 -27.25
C ILE A 142 -16.66 -12.17 -28.73
N GLN A 143 -16.93 -13.25 -29.47
CA GLN A 143 -17.22 -13.17 -30.90
C GLN A 143 -18.40 -12.20 -31.15
N ASP A 144 -18.24 -11.31 -32.12
CA ASP A 144 -19.25 -10.33 -32.54
C ASP A 144 -19.71 -9.37 -31.43
N THR A 145 -18.92 -9.20 -30.35
CA THR A 145 -19.25 -8.32 -29.22
C THR A 145 -18.06 -7.44 -28.85
N VAL A 146 -18.33 -6.15 -28.60
CA VAL A 146 -17.32 -5.21 -28.09
C VAL A 146 -17.22 -5.38 -26.57
N ILE A 147 -16.01 -5.58 -26.07
CA ILE A 147 -15.75 -5.60 -24.63
C ILE A 147 -16.04 -4.23 -24.03
N SER A 148 -16.66 -4.21 -22.83
CA SER A 148 -16.97 -2.97 -22.15
C SER A 148 -15.74 -2.08 -21.94
N PRO A 149 -15.84 -0.76 -22.17
CA PRO A 149 -14.75 0.18 -21.97
C PRO A 149 -14.14 0.17 -20.57
N GLU A 150 -14.88 -0.28 -19.55
CA GLU A 150 -14.36 -0.41 -18.18
C GLU A 150 -13.18 -1.36 -18.05
N PHE A 151 -13.08 -2.38 -18.93
CA PHE A 151 -11.97 -3.33 -18.97
C PHE A 151 -10.80 -2.89 -19.85
N THR A 152 -11.03 -1.95 -20.77
CA THR A 152 -10.03 -1.48 -21.73
C THR A 152 -9.49 -0.09 -21.46
N THR A 153 -10.09 0.63 -20.49
CA THR A 153 -9.66 1.97 -20.10
C THR A 153 -8.70 1.89 -18.91
N PRO A 154 -7.49 2.45 -19.03
CA PRO A 154 -6.54 2.46 -17.91
C PRO A 154 -7.02 3.36 -16.78
N LYS A 155 -6.86 2.88 -15.54
CA LYS A 155 -7.11 3.62 -14.30
C LYS A 155 -5.76 4.07 -13.73
N TYR A 156 -5.56 5.37 -13.62
CA TYR A 156 -4.31 5.95 -13.13
C TYR A 156 -4.35 6.16 -11.62
N THR A 157 -3.21 5.92 -10.97
CA THR A 157 -3.03 6.20 -9.55
C THR A 157 -2.72 7.68 -9.31
N MET A 158 -2.84 8.10 -8.06
CA MET A 158 -2.44 9.45 -7.64
C MET A 158 -0.93 9.64 -7.49
N VAL A 159 -0.15 8.57 -7.65
CA VAL A 159 1.32 8.60 -7.58
C VAL A 159 1.88 8.89 -8.95
N ASP A 160 2.76 9.88 -9.05
CA ASP A 160 3.45 10.21 -10.30
C ASP A 160 4.31 9.03 -10.76
N SER A 161 4.31 8.78 -12.08
CA SER A 161 4.95 7.63 -12.72
C SER A 161 6.42 7.46 -12.39
N HIS A 162 7.18 8.55 -12.27
CA HIS A 162 8.61 8.50 -12.00
C HIS A 162 8.96 7.92 -10.62
N TYR A 163 8.05 7.95 -9.64
CA TYR A 163 8.28 7.33 -8.33
C TYR A 163 8.22 5.80 -8.37
N TYR A 164 7.53 5.23 -9.36
CA TYR A 164 7.45 3.78 -9.51
C TYR A 164 8.78 3.14 -9.90
N ASP A 165 9.67 3.87 -10.57
CA ASP A 165 10.99 3.35 -10.95
C ASP A 165 11.81 2.97 -9.72
N TYR A 166 11.78 3.77 -8.67
CA TYR A 166 12.41 3.44 -7.37
C TYR A 166 11.83 2.16 -6.75
N VAL A 167 10.50 2.00 -6.85
CA VAL A 167 9.83 0.80 -6.29
C VAL A 167 10.20 -0.44 -7.09
N VAL A 168 10.21 -0.35 -8.43
CA VAL A 168 10.59 -1.46 -9.30
C VAL A 168 12.03 -1.87 -9.08
N GLU A 169 12.96 -0.91 -8.98
CA GLU A 169 14.36 -1.17 -8.66
C GLU A 169 14.49 -1.85 -7.30
N GLY A 170 13.87 -1.29 -6.25
CA GLY A 170 13.90 -1.87 -4.91
C GLY A 170 13.35 -3.30 -4.84
N LEU A 171 12.26 -3.59 -5.56
CA LEU A 171 11.69 -4.94 -5.64
C LEU A 171 12.58 -5.90 -6.43
N SER A 172 13.26 -5.45 -7.48
CA SER A 172 14.19 -6.28 -8.25
C SER A 172 15.40 -6.71 -7.42
N LEU A 173 15.88 -5.86 -6.51
CA LEU A 173 16.99 -6.15 -5.62
C LEU A 173 16.69 -7.28 -4.60
N ILE A 174 15.42 -7.52 -4.26
CA ILE A 174 15.02 -8.64 -3.39
C ILE A 174 15.42 -9.97 -4.03
N HIS A 175 15.20 -10.14 -5.33
CA HIS A 175 15.55 -11.37 -6.05
C HIS A 175 17.06 -11.60 -6.18
N ILE A 176 17.86 -10.54 -6.16
CA ILE A 176 19.32 -10.63 -6.23
C ILE A 176 19.90 -11.03 -4.87
N SER A 177 19.32 -10.54 -3.78
CA SER A 177 19.81 -10.81 -2.42
C SER A 177 19.34 -12.14 -1.82
N GLU A 178 18.23 -12.73 -2.30
CA GLU A 178 17.65 -13.99 -1.81
C GLU A 178 17.26 -14.98 -2.93
N PRO A 179 18.12 -15.31 -3.89
CA PRO A 179 17.75 -16.14 -5.03
C PRO A 179 17.36 -17.59 -4.69
N THR A 180 17.61 -18.05 -3.47
CA THR A 180 17.51 -19.47 -3.09
C THR A 180 16.44 -19.80 -2.05
N ARG A 181 15.74 -18.84 -1.45
CA ARG A 181 14.71 -19.10 -0.43
C ARG A 181 13.38 -19.63 -0.96
N HIS A 182 13.13 -19.54 -2.26
CA HIS A 182 11.87 -19.97 -2.87
C HIS A 182 11.87 -21.37 -3.50
N LEU A 183 12.94 -22.14 -3.32
CA LEU A 183 13.07 -23.50 -3.89
C LEU A 183 13.13 -24.62 -2.82
N ARG A 184 12.57 -24.39 -1.62
CA ARG A 184 12.39 -25.44 -0.63
C ARG A 184 11.00 -25.49 -0.08
#